data_95c90af792ca82ae31bce8145f4edd9e
#
_entry.id   95c90af792ca82ae31bce8145f4edd9e
#
_cell.length_a   1.000
_cell.length_b   1.000
_cell.length_c   1.000
_cell.angle_alpha   90.00
_cell.angle_beta   90.00
_cell.angle_gamma   90.00
#
_symmetry.space_group_name_H-M   'P 1'
#
loop_
_entity.id
_entity.type
_entity.pdbx_description
1 polymer ?
#
loop_
_entity_poly.entity_id
_entity_poly.type
_entity_poly.pdbx_seq_one_letter_code
_entity_poly.pdbx_strand_id
1 'polypeptide(L)'
;MSDHIEPRVSKDVDVNNVEYTPVVNEGPATLAAQAKGFWLTFRTMFKKTLAVEYPEVKAPTQERFHGRHQLNRHPDGLEKCIGCELCAWACPADAIYVEGADNTDENRMSPGERYGKVYQINYLRCVFCGLCIEACPTRALTMTNEYELADNSRSSLIFEKEDLLAPLRSGMLMPPHPMYPEADHHTYYRGEVPEAHPSQEVK
;
A
#
# COMPACT_ATOMS: atom_id res chain seq x y z
N MET A 1 26.20 -14.76 5.46
CA MET A 1 27.16 -14.48 4.39
C MET A 1 26.32 -14.28 3.15
N SER A 2 26.07 -13.03 2.79
CA SER A 2 25.28 -12.62 1.65
C SER A 2 26.25 -12.28 0.52
N ASP A 3 26.35 -13.15 -0.47
CA ASP A 3 27.12 -12.90 -1.67
C ASP A 3 26.40 -11.83 -2.49
N HIS A 4 26.88 -10.60 -2.41
CA HIS A 4 26.53 -9.52 -3.32
C HIS A 4 27.06 -9.88 -4.71
N ILE A 5 26.21 -10.34 -5.59
CA ILE A 5 26.50 -10.43 -7.01
C ILE A 5 26.49 -9.01 -7.58
N GLU A 6 27.65 -8.39 -7.67
CA GLU A 6 27.81 -7.15 -8.45
C GLU A 6 27.61 -7.47 -9.92
N PRO A 7 26.77 -6.71 -10.64
CA PRO A 7 26.67 -6.85 -12.09
C PRO A 7 28.02 -6.43 -12.70
N ARG A 8 28.71 -7.37 -13.35
CA ARG A 8 29.90 -7.07 -14.14
C ARG A 8 29.51 -6.28 -15.39
N VAL A 9 29.34 -5.00 -15.23
CA VAL A 9 29.34 -4.07 -16.37
C VAL A 9 30.81 -3.76 -16.64
N SER A 10 31.35 -4.25 -17.76
CA SER A 10 32.68 -3.85 -18.20
C SER A 10 32.66 -2.34 -18.44
N LYS A 11 33.61 -1.62 -17.81
CA LYS A 11 33.70 -0.16 -17.83
C LYS A 11 34.06 0.45 -19.19
N ASP A 12 34.18 -0.40 -20.21
CA ASP A 12 34.71 0.00 -21.54
C ASP A 12 33.67 -0.14 -22.66
N VAL A 13 32.37 -0.27 -22.34
CA VAL A 13 31.33 -0.28 -23.39
C VAL A 13 30.88 1.16 -23.62
N ASP A 14 31.38 1.75 -24.72
CA ASP A 14 30.87 3.00 -25.26
C ASP A 14 29.44 2.78 -25.78
N VAL A 15 28.46 3.13 -24.93
CA VAL A 15 27.01 2.94 -25.22
C VAL A 15 26.52 3.70 -26.44
N ASN A 16 27.30 4.64 -26.96
CA ASN A 16 26.99 5.40 -28.16
C ASN A 16 27.47 4.72 -29.45
N ASN A 17 28.20 3.64 -29.36
CA ASN A 17 28.83 2.97 -30.49
C ASN A 17 28.60 1.45 -30.46
N VAL A 18 27.47 1.00 -29.92
CA VAL A 18 27.06 -0.41 -30.00
C VAL A 18 26.54 -0.66 -31.42
N GLU A 19 27.44 -1.07 -32.29
CA GLU A 19 27.08 -1.60 -33.59
C GLU A 19 26.34 -2.91 -33.38
N TYR A 20 25.01 -2.86 -33.50
CA TYR A 20 24.15 -4.03 -33.46
C TYR A 20 24.41 -4.88 -34.70
N THR A 21 25.39 -5.74 -34.64
CA THR A 21 25.49 -6.82 -35.62
C THR A 21 24.41 -7.87 -35.26
N PRO A 22 23.32 -7.98 -36.02
CA PRO A 22 22.39 -9.05 -35.82
C PRO A 22 23.17 -10.36 -35.99
N VAL A 23 23.18 -11.19 -34.93
CA VAL A 23 23.74 -12.54 -35.05
C VAL A 23 22.74 -13.35 -35.87
N VAL A 24 22.75 -13.11 -37.17
CA VAL A 24 22.08 -13.94 -38.15
C VAL A 24 22.95 -15.18 -38.25
N ASN A 25 22.56 -16.25 -37.58
CA ASN A 25 23.13 -17.57 -37.84
C ASN A 25 22.70 -18.00 -39.26
N GLU A 26 23.42 -17.55 -40.28
CA GLU A 26 23.22 -17.93 -41.68
C GLU A 26 23.72 -19.34 -41.98
N GLY A 27 23.87 -20.18 -40.93
CA GLY A 27 24.10 -21.61 -41.17
C GLY A 27 22.81 -22.25 -41.70
N PRO A 28 22.92 -23.18 -42.68
CA PRO A 28 21.76 -23.90 -43.14
C PRO A 28 21.09 -24.54 -41.96
N ALA A 29 19.80 -24.21 -41.69
CA ALA A 29 19.02 -24.82 -40.65
C ALA A 29 18.94 -26.33 -40.93
N THR A 30 19.84 -27.08 -40.29
CA THR A 30 19.88 -28.54 -40.50
C THR A 30 18.57 -29.10 -39.94
N LEU A 31 17.99 -30.07 -40.65
CA LEU A 31 16.81 -30.82 -40.18
C LEU A 31 16.96 -31.30 -38.73
N ALA A 32 18.19 -31.62 -38.31
CA ALA A 32 18.52 -31.98 -36.94
C ALA A 32 18.29 -30.82 -35.92
N ALA A 33 18.61 -29.59 -36.29
CA ALA A 33 18.39 -28.41 -35.44
C ALA A 33 16.88 -28.11 -35.26
N GLN A 34 16.11 -28.23 -36.34
CA GLN A 34 14.66 -28.13 -36.30
C GLN A 34 14.02 -29.23 -35.43
N ALA A 35 14.42 -30.46 -35.64
CA ALA A 35 13.92 -31.59 -34.83
C ALA A 35 14.25 -31.42 -33.35
N LYS A 36 15.45 -30.91 -33.02
CA LYS A 36 15.82 -30.59 -31.63
C LYS A 36 14.94 -29.49 -31.04
N GLY A 37 14.59 -28.48 -31.82
CA GLY A 37 13.66 -27.40 -31.40
C GLY A 37 12.27 -27.95 -31.09
N PHE A 38 11.72 -28.78 -31.99
CA PHE A 38 10.42 -29.42 -31.77
C PHE A 38 10.45 -30.38 -30.56
N TRP A 39 11.52 -31.13 -30.36
CA TRP A 39 11.67 -31.99 -29.21
C TRP A 39 11.71 -31.21 -27.90
N LEU A 40 12.36 -30.05 -27.87
CA LEU A 40 12.40 -29.17 -26.71
C LEU A 40 11.01 -28.66 -26.34
N THR A 41 10.25 -28.17 -27.31
CA THR A 41 8.88 -27.68 -27.10
C THR A 41 7.96 -28.82 -26.68
N PHE A 42 8.04 -29.97 -27.33
CA PHE A 42 7.27 -31.15 -26.94
C PHE A 42 7.54 -31.57 -25.51
N ARG A 43 8.81 -31.62 -25.09
CA ARG A 43 9.17 -31.95 -23.70
C ARG A 43 8.63 -30.90 -22.68
N THR A 44 8.51 -29.63 -23.07
CA THR A 44 8.00 -28.59 -22.15
C THR A 44 6.51 -28.73 -21.89
N MET A 45 5.75 -29.37 -22.78
CA MET A 45 4.30 -29.61 -22.58
C MET A 45 4.02 -30.52 -21.37
N PHE A 46 4.98 -31.35 -20.98
CA PHE A 46 4.85 -32.28 -19.84
C PHE A 46 5.44 -31.72 -18.54
N LYS A 47 5.92 -30.46 -18.55
CA LYS A 47 6.36 -29.80 -17.32
C LYS A 47 5.16 -29.30 -16.53
N LYS A 48 5.30 -29.31 -15.19
CA LYS A 48 4.30 -28.72 -14.31
C LYS A 48 4.09 -27.24 -14.69
N THR A 49 2.84 -26.85 -14.86
CA THR A 49 2.45 -25.44 -15.10
C THR A 49 2.87 -24.59 -13.90
N LEU A 50 3.47 -23.43 -14.17
CA LEU A 50 3.80 -22.41 -13.18
C LEU A 50 2.73 -21.31 -13.13
N ALA A 51 1.74 -21.38 -14.02
CA ALA A 51 0.64 -20.43 -14.07
C ALA A 51 -0.24 -20.57 -12.82
N VAL A 52 -0.65 -19.45 -12.27
CA VAL A 52 -1.63 -19.36 -11.19
C VAL A 52 -2.99 -19.08 -11.81
N GLU A 53 -3.99 -19.86 -11.43
CA GLU A 53 -5.36 -19.71 -11.93
C GLU A 53 -6.07 -18.57 -11.21
N TYR A 54 -5.72 -17.34 -11.57
CA TYR A 54 -6.41 -16.15 -11.09
C TYR A 54 -7.76 -16.02 -11.83
N PRO A 55 -8.90 -15.68 -11.17
CA PRO A 55 -9.00 -15.20 -9.78
C PRO A 55 -9.22 -16.29 -8.71
N GLU A 56 -9.38 -17.56 -9.09
CA GLU A 56 -9.70 -18.67 -8.18
C GLU A 56 -8.58 -18.88 -7.16
N VAL A 57 -7.33 -18.80 -7.62
CA VAL A 57 -6.14 -18.87 -6.77
C VAL A 57 -5.38 -17.56 -6.87
N LYS A 58 -5.31 -16.81 -5.76
CA LYS A 58 -4.53 -15.57 -5.68
C LYS A 58 -3.09 -15.88 -5.26
N ALA A 59 -2.14 -15.20 -5.90
CA ALA A 59 -0.75 -15.28 -5.48
C ALA A 59 -0.59 -14.67 -4.07
N PRO A 60 0.13 -15.32 -3.15
CA PRO A 60 0.37 -14.77 -1.83
C PRO A 60 1.22 -13.50 -1.93
N THR A 61 0.80 -12.44 -1.25
CA THR A 61 1.56 -11.20 -1.17
C THR A 61 2.69 -11.31 -0.16
N GLN A 62 3.75 -10.54 -0.35
CA GLN A 62 4.87 -10.46 0.59
C GLN A 62 4.44 -9.75 1.88
N GLU A 63 5.13 -10.00 3.00
CA GLU A 63 4.81 -9.41 4.31
C GLU A 63 4.82 -7.87 4.32
N ARG A 64 5.71 -7.26 3.54
CA ARG A 64 5.82 -5.79 3.40
C ARG A 64 5.30 -5.32 2.04
N PHE A 65 4.20 -5.90 1.59
CA PHE A 65 3.58 -5.51 0.34
C PHE A 65 2.98 -4.10 0.44
N HIS A 66 3.19 -3.29 -0.58
CA HIS A 66 2.62 -1.95 -0.69
C HIS A 66 1.32 -1.99 -1.49
N GLY A 67 0.24 -2.41 -0.85
CA GLY A 67 -1.09 -2.41 -1.45
C GLY A 67 -1.91 -1.16 -1.09
N ARG A 68 -3.23 -1.32 -1.01
CA ARG A 68 -4.14 -0.22 -0.70
C ARG A 68 -3.84 0.42 0.65
N HIS A 69 -3.93 1.74 0.72
CA HIS A 69 -3.78 2.49 1.96
C HIS A 69 -4.96 2.27 2.91
N GLN A 70 -4.69 2.37 4.20
CA GLN A 70 -5.69 2.31 5.26
C GLN A 70 -5.37 3.35 6.34
N LEU A 71 -6.39 4.11 6.75
CA LEU A 71 -6.34 4.98 7.91
C LEU A 71 -6.76 4.20 9.16
N ASN A 72 -5.88 4.15 10.14
CA ASN A 72 -6.09 3.36 11.35
C ASN A 72 -6.83 4.15 12.43
N ARG A 73 -7.45 3.40 13.33
CA ARG A 73 -8.13 3.90 14.53
C ARG A 73 -7.38 3.46 15.79
N HIS A 74 -7.63 4.17 16.87
CA HIS A 74 -7.28 3.74 18.22
C HIS A 74 -8.23 2.63 18.70
N PRO A 75 -7.89 1.88 19.76
CA PRO A 75 -8.74 0.80 20.24
C PRO A 75 -10.15 1.23 20.69
N ASP A 76 -10.31 2.49 21.14
CA ASP A 76 -11.61 3.08 21.48
C ASP A 76 -12.44 3.53 20.27
N GLY A 77 -11.84 3.56 19.08
CA GLY A 77 -12.48 3.94 17.83
C GLY A 77 -12.11 5.34 17.32
N LEU A 78 -11.46 6.20 18.12
CA LEU A 78 -10.96 7.49 17.67
C LEU A 78 -9.94 7.34 16.52
N GLU A 79 -9.92 8.31 15.63
CA GLU A 79 -9.03 8.28 14.47
C GLU A 79 -7.59 8.63 14.88
N LYS A 80 -6.61 7.93 14.31
CA LYS A 80 -5.19 8.28 14.51
C LYS A 80 -4.73 9.46 13.69
N CYS A 81 -5.45 9.79 12.61
CA CYS A 81 -5.09 10.89 11.73
C CYS A 81 -5.37 12.24 12.38
N ILE A 82 -4.34 13.08 12.48
CA ILE A 82 -4.40 14.44 13.04
C ILE A 82 -4.44 15.53 11.96
N GLY A 83 -4.55 15.18 10.68
CA GLY A 83 -4.61 16.14 9.59
C GLY A 83 -3.37 17.02 9.46
N CYS A 84 -2.18 16.48 9.68
CA CYS A 84 -0.92 17.23 9.65
C CYS A 84 -0.36 17.46 8.23
N GLU A 85 -0.97 16.86 7.20
CA GLU A 85 -0.62 17.00 5.77
C GLU A 85 0.78 16.50 5.37
N LEU A 86 1.59 15.98 6.30
CA LEU A 86 2.95 15.50 6.00
C LEU A 86 2.97 14.37 4.95
N CYS A 87 1.95 13.53 4.92
CA CYS A 87 1.83 12.48 3.89
C CYS A 87 1.58 13.06 2.49
N ALA A 88 0.85 14.16 2.36
CA ALA A 88 0.65 14.87 1.11
C ALA A 88 1.96 15.50 0.63
N TRP A 89 2.69 16.18 1.52
CA TRP A 89 4.00 16.76 1.23
C TRP A 89 5.06 15.73 0.83
N ALA A 90 5.02 14.54 1.42
CA ALA A 90 5.94 13.46 1.10
C ALA A 90 5.59 12.71 -0.21
N CYS A 91 4.43 12.97 -0.80
CA CYS A 91 3.96 12.25 -1.97
C CYS A 91 4.64 12.76 -3.25
N PRO A 92 5.48 11.97 -3.93
CA PRO A 92 6.16 12.42 -5.15
C PRO A 92 5.22 12.54 -6.36
N ALA A 93 4.03 11.94 -6.28
CA ALA A 93 3.05 11.90 -7.38
C ALA A 93 1.87 12.84 -7.16
N ASP A 94 1.87 13.64 -6.09
CA ASP A 94 0.78 14.55 -5.76
C ASP A 94 -0.60 13.84 -5.72
N ALA A 95 -0.60 12.63 -5.16
CA ALA A 95 -1.76 11.76 -5.14
C ALA A 95 -2.65 11.93 -3.91
N ILE A 96 -2.17 12.63 -2.87
CA ILE A 96 -2.84 12.73 -1.57
C ILE A 96 -3.27 14.16 -1.31
N TYR A 97 -4.53 14.32 -0.96
CA TYR A 97 -5.09 15.59 -0.51
C TYR A 97 -5.61 15.46 0.92
N VAL A 98 -5.23 16.39 1.79
CA VAL A 98 -5.59 16.37 3.21
C VAL A 98 -5.97 17.77 3.66
N GLU A 99 -7.07 17.88 4.38
CA GLU A 99 -7.44 19.07 5.14
C GLU A 99 -7.62 18.71 6.61
N GLY A 100 -6.91 19.41 7.49
CA GLY A 100 -7.10 19.30 8.92
C GLY A 100 -8.20 20.23 9.41
N ALA A 101 -8.85 19.86 10.50
CA ALA A 101 -9.77 20.72 11.24
C ALA A 101 -9.49 20.61 12.74
N ASP A 102 -9.94 21.62 13.50
CA ASP A 102 -9.80 21.62 14.93
C ASP A 102 -10.77 20.62 15.58
N ASN A 103 -10.27 19.94 16.57
CA ASN A 103 -11.01 18.98 17.36
C ASN A 103 -11.61 19.70 18.57
N THR A 104 -12.87 19.50 18.82
CA THR A 104 -13.55 20.08 19.99
C THR A 104 -13.95 18.97 20.95
N ASP A 105 -14.16 19.30 22.23
CA ASP A 105 -14.58 18.30 23.22
C ASP A 105 -15.98 17.74 22.92
N GLU A 106 -16.83 18.54 22.28
CA GLU A 106 -18.18 18.12 21.86
C GLU A 106 -18.19 17.25 20.60
N ASN A 107 -17.20 17.45 19.72
CA ASN A 107 -17.10 16.77 18.43
C ASN A 107 -15.69 16.19 18.25
N ARG A 108 -15.33 15.26 19.11
CA ARG A 108 -13.97 14.71 19.14
C ARG A 108 -13.85 13.53 18.19
N MET A 109 -13.02 13.71 17.18
CA MET A 109 -12.74 12.70 16.16
C MET A 109 -11.41 11.99 16.40
N SER A 110 -10.43 12.70 17.02
CA SER A 110 -9.11 12.18 17.35
C SER A 110 -8.70 12.59 18.77
N PRO A 111 -7.69 11.97 19.39
CA PRO A 111 -7.20 12.36 20.72
C PRO A 111 -6.54 13.75 20.76
N GLY A 112 -5.97 14.20 19.62
CA GLY A 112 -5.23 15.47 19.54
C GLY A 112 -6.12 16.70 19.42
N GLU A 113 -5.48 17.84 19.22
CA GLU A 113 -6.16 19.12 18.99
C GLU A 113 -6.77 19.23 17.58
N ARG A 114 -6.29 18.42 16.64
CA ARG A 114 -6.71 18.41 15.25
C ARG A 114 -7.04 16.99 14.76
N TYR A 115 -7.86 16.92 13.73
CA TYR A 115 -8.16 15.67 13.02
C TYR A 115 -8.17 15.89 11.50
N GLY A 116 -8.04 14.83 10.74
CA GLY A 116 -8.19 14.89 9.28
C GLY A 116 -9.66 15.02 8.90
N LYS A 117 -10.11 16.23 8.53
CA LYS A 117 -11.48 16.49 8.09
C LYS A 117 -11.73 15.92 6.71
N VAL A 118 -10.86 16.24 5.77
CA VAL A 118 -10.86 15.68 4.42
C VAL A 118 -9.59 14.88 4.24
N TYR A 119 -9.72 13.71 3.68
CA TYR A 119 -8.58 12.86 3.31
C TYR A 119 -8.91 12.13 2.03
N GLN A 120 -8.11 12.30 1.01
CA GLN A 120 -8.37 11.75 -0.30
C GLN A 120 -7.09 11.21 -0.92
N ILE A 121 -7.17 10.04 -1.54
CA ILE A 121 -6.07 9.45 -2.32
C ILE A 121 -6.54 9.16 -3.72
N ASN A 122 -5.85 9.74 -4.71
CA ASN A 122 -6.06 9.43 -6.11
C ASN A 122 -5.17 8.26 -6.54
N TYR A 123 -5.74 7.06 -6.61
CA TYR A 123 -5.01 5.86 -7.01
C TYR A 123 -4.58 5.83 -8.47
N LEU A 124 -5.13 6.71 -9.31
CA LEU A 124 -4.66 6.88 -10.70
C LEU A 124 -3.32 7.62 -10.78
N ARG A 125 -2.92 8.33 -9.70
CA ARG A 125 -1.63 9.01 -9.58
C ARG A 125 -0.66 8.26 -8.67
N CYS A 126 -1.19 7.54 -7.68
CA CYS A 126 -0.39 6.86 -6.67
C CYS A 126 0.53 5.81 -7.31
N VAL A 127 1.82 5.85 -6.98
CA VAL A 127 2.83 4.88 -7.43
C VAL A 127 3.16 3.82 -6.37
N PHE A 128 2.43 3.79 -5.27
CA PHE A 128 2.59 2.83 -4.16
C PHE A 128 4.00 2.79 -3.55
N CYS A 129 4.72 3.91 -3.55
CA CYS A 129 6.10 3.99 -3.04
C CYS A 129 6.24 3.85 -1.52
N GLY A 130 5.18 4.14 -0.74
CA GLY A 130 5.19 4.03 0.72
C GLY A 130 5.77 5.23 1.47
N LEU A 131 6.28 6.29 0.81
CA LEU A 131 6.84 7.47 1.49
C LEU A 131 5.84 8.18 2.40
N CYS A 132 4.56 8.13 2.06
CA CYS A 132 3.49 8.71 2.87
C CYS A 132 3.31 8.01 4.22
N ILE A 133 3.51 6.70 4.30
CA ILE A 133 3.41 5.96 5.56
C ILE A 133 4.62 6.22 6.46
N GLU A 134 5.80 6.41 5.86
CA GLU A 134 7.02 6.76 6.60
C GLU A 134 6.95 8.18 7.16
N ALA A 135 6.33 9.12 6.43
CA ALA A 135 6.14 10.50 6.85
C ALA A 135 5.06 10.67 7.93
N CYS A 136 4.22 9.67 8.19
CA CYS A 136 3.10 9.78 9.12
C CYS A 136 3.57 9.70 10.59
N PRO A 137 3.51 10.78 11.38
CA PRO A 137 4.03 10.80 12.75
C PRO A 137 3.21 9.96 13.72
N THR A 138 1.91 9.81 13.47
CA THR A 138 0.98 9.08 14.34
C THR A 138 0.79 7.61 13.91
N ARG A 139 1.45 7.16 12.84
CA ARG A 139 1.22 5.86 12.21
C ARG A 139 -0.27 5.61 11.91
N ALA A 140 -0.97 6.70 11.57
CA ALA A 140 -2.36 6.63 11.17
C ALA A 140 -2.51 5.95 9.80
N LEU A 141 -1.59 6.22 8.89
CA LEU A 141 -1.60 5.68 7.54
C LEU A 141 -0.73 4.42 7.47
N THR A 142 -1.28 3.35 6.95
CA THR A 142 -0.57 2.09 6.66
C THR A 142 -0.97 1.57 5.29
N MET A 143 -0.20 0.64 4.75
CA MET A 143 -0.55 -0.09 3.54
C MET A 143 -0.99 -1.51 3.87
N THR A 144 -1.98 -1.99 3.15
CA THR A 144 -2.53 -3.34 3.29
C THR A 144 -1.97 -4.27 2.22
N ASN A 145 -2.39 -5.53 2.26
CA ASN A 145 -2.06 -6.51 1.21
C ASN A 145 -3.08 -6.52 0.06
N GLU A 146 -4.05 -5.60 0.07
CA GLU A 146 -5.05 -5.49 -0.99
C GLU A 146 -4.45 -4.80 -2.22
N TYR A 147 -4.55 -5.46 -3.37
CA TYR A 147 -4.01 -4.97 -4.65
C TYR A 147 -5.05 -4.93 -5.78
N GLU A 148 -6.23 -5.47 -5.53
CA GLU A 148 -7.29 -5.54 -6.53
C GLU A 148 -8.08 -4.22 -6.54
N LEU A 149 -7.56 -3.23 -7.27
CA LEU A 149 -8.09 -1.86 -7.32
C LEU A 149 -8.65 -1.50 -8.71
N ALA A 150 -8.95 -2.51 -9.55
CA ALA A 150 -9.50 -2.26 -10.87
C ALA A 150 -10.98 -1.89 -10.79
N ASP A 151 -11.36 -0.83 -11.51
CA ASP A 151 -12.74 -0.38 -11.62
C ASP A 151 -13.03 0.18 -13.03
N ASN A 152 -14.32 0.31 -13.36
CA ASN A 152 -14.80 0.82 -14.64
C ASN A 152 -14.82 2.35 -14.73
N SER A 153 -14.72 3.04 -13.59
CA SER A 153 -14.78 4.50 -13.50
C SER A 153 -13.48 5.07 -12.93
N ARG A 154 -13.05 6.21 -13.46
CA ARG A 154 -11.89 6.92 -12.90
C ARG A 154 -12.20 7.56 -11.55
N SER A 155 -13.44 7.95 -11.31
CA SER A 155 -13.87 8.57 -10.06
C SER A 155 -13.87 7.57 -8.90
N SER A 156 -14.17 6.30 -9.14
CA SER A 156 -14.15 5.26 -8.11
C SER A 156 -12.75 4.90 -7.61
N LEU A 157 -11.71 5.32 -8.35
CA LEU A 157 -10.31 5.17 -7.93
C LEU A 157 -9.77 6.40 -7.18
N ILE A 158 -10.63 7.35 -6.85
CA ILE A 158 -10.37 8.44 -5.93
C ILE A 158 -11.03 8.06 -4.60
N PHE A 159 -10.24 7.55 -3.67
CA PHE A 159 -10.75 7.08 -2.39
C PHE A 159 -10.83 8.23 -1.42
N GLU A 160 -12.01 8.39 -0.85
CA GLU A 160 -12.30 9.36 0.20
C GLU A 160 -11.91 8.80 1.58
N LYS A 161 -11.96 9.65 2.59
CA LYS A 161 -11.63 9.28 3.96
C LYS A 161 -12.41 8.05 4.46
N GLU A 162 -13.67 7.95 4.13
CA GLU A 162 -14.58 6.87 4.55
C GLU A 162 -14.14 5.52 3.97
N ASP A 163 -13.68 5.50 2.72
CA ASP A 163 -13.18 4.30 2.05
C ASP A 163 -11.84 3.83 2.63
N LEU A 164 -11.07 4.79 3.14
CA LEU A 164 -9.73 4.54 3.67
C LEU A 164 -9.72 4.17 5.16
N LEU A 165 -10.75 4.55 5.91
CA LEU A 165 -10.83 4.28 7.34
C LEU A 165 -10.94 2.79 7.63
N ALA A 166 -10.16 2.33 8.62
CA ALA A 166 -10.29 0.99 9.14
C ALA A 166 -11.71 0.74 9.67
N PRO A 167 -12.30 -0.42 9.38
CA PRO A 167 -13.62 -0.75 9.89
C PRO A 167 -13.60 -0.79 11.43
N LEU A 168 -14.72 -0.42 12.03
CA LEU A 168 -14.92 -0.53 13.46
C LEU A 168 -14.93 -2.02 13.85
N ARG A 169 -14.13 -2.35 14.86
CA ARG A 169 -14.09 -3.69 15.46
C ARG A 169 -15.05 -3.75 16.65
N SER A 170 -15.36 -4.95 17.10
CA SER A 170 -16.11 -5.15 18.35
C SER A 170 -15.36 -4.47 19.50
N GLY A 171 -16.06 -3.66 20.29
CA GLY A 171 -15.49 -2.87 21.38
C GLY A 171 -15.05 -1.45 21.01
N MET A 172 -15.10 -1.08 19.74
CA MET A 172 -14.84 0.30 19.29
C MET A 172 -16.14 1.10 19.20
N LEU A 173 -16.09 2.39 19.50
CA LEU A 173 -17.19 3.33 19.27
C LEU A 173 -16.93 4.12 17.99
N MET A 174 -18.00 4.57 17.35
CA MET A 174 -17.87 5.45 16.17
C MET A 174 -17.66 6.89 16.65
N PRO A 175 -16.59 7.59 16.18
CA PRO A 175 -16.44 9.02 16.46
C PRO A 175 -17.62 9.84 15.86
N PRO A 176 -17.99 10.97 16.48
CA PRO A 176 -17.33 11.60 17.62
C PRO A 176 -17.73 10.99 18.97
N HIS A 177 -16.77 10.87 19.87
CA HIS A 177 -17.02 10.52 21.26
C HIS A 177 -15.91 11.08 22.16
N PRO A 178 -16.14 11.35 23.45
CA PRO A 178 -15.10 11.84 24.33
C PRO A 178 -13.99 10.79 24.51
N MET A 179 -12.81 11.23 24.90
CA MET A 179 -11.76 10.33 25.35
C MET A 179 -12.25 9.61 26.63
N TYR A 180 -11.73 8.39 26.87
CA TYR A 180 -12.10 7.71 28.11
C TYR A 180 -11.62 8.52 29.34
N PRO A 181 -12.29 8.43 30.49
CA PRO A 181 -11.87 9.13 31.70
C PRO A 181 -10.40 8.85 32.06
N GLU A 182 -9.67 9.88 32.46
CA GLU A 182 -8.23 9.84 32.81
C GLU A 182 -7.27 9.70 31.60
N ALA A 183 -7.78 9.66 30.36
CA ALA A 183 -6.93 9.67 29.17
C ALA A 183 -6.45 11.08 28.82
N ASP A 184 -5.20 11.16 28.45
CA ASP A 184 -4.63 12.30 27.74
C ASP A 184 -4.09 11.87 26.38
N HIS A 185 -3.63 12.81 25.57
CA HIS A 185 -3.05 12.49 24.28
C HIS A 185 -1.80 11.60 24.38
N HIS A 186 -1.04 11.65 25.50
CA HIS A 186 0.12 10.80 25.73
C HIS A 186 -0.27 9.33 25.92
N THR A 187 -1.41 9.06 26.55
CA THR A 187 -1.94 7.71 26.72
C THR A 187 -2.18 7.03 25.36
N TYR A 188 -2.72 7.79 24.40
CA TYR A 188 -2.91 7.33 23.03
C TYR A 188 -1.57 7.08 22.31
N TYR A 189 -0.58 7.95 22.51
CA TYR A 189 0.75 7.75 21.95
C TYR A 189 1.44 6.48 22.47
N ARG A 190 1.22 6.14 23.73
CA ARG A 190 1.79 4.94 24.34
C ARG A 190 1.05 3.66 23.97
N GLY A 191 -0.13 3.77 23.39
CA GLY A 191 -0.98 2.63 23.07
C GLY A 191 -1.68 2.02 24.27
N GLU A 192 -1.80 2.77 25.39
CA GLU A 192 -2.41 2.36 26.65
C GLU A 192 -3.92 2.64 26.68
N VAL A 193 -4.56 2.67 25.52
CA VAL A 193 -5.98 2.99 25.39
C VAL A 193 -6.78 1.69 25.44
N PRO A 194 -7.70 1.54 26.40
CA PRO A 194 -8.60 0.39 26.45
C PRO A 194 -9.61 0.44 25.29
N GLU A 195 -10.18 -0.69 24.96
CA GLU A 195 -11.34 -0.73 24.09
C GLU A 195 -12.54 -0.03 24.77
N ALA A 196 -13.27 0.76 24.01
CA ALA A 196 -14.49 1.40 24.52
C ALA A 196 -15.60 0.36 24.57
N HIS A 197 -16.04 -0.01 25.77
CA HIS A 197 -17.18 -0.89 25.89
C HIS A 197 -18.48 -0.17 25.55
N PRO A 198 -19.35 -0.74 24.68
CA PRO A 198 -20.63 -0.13 24.29
C PRO A 198 -21.60 0.07 25.48
N SER A 199 -21.32 -0.51 26.64
CA SER A 199 -22.07 -0.29 27.86
C SER A 199 -21.66 0.94 28.69
N GLN A 200 -20.63 1.64 28.28
CA GLN A 200 -20.25 2.93 28.86
C GLN A 200 -20.93 4.07 28.07
N GLU A 201 -22.26 4.02 28.00
CA GLU A 201 -23.04 5.21 27.70
C GLU A 201 -22.69 6.29 28.71
N VAL A 202 -22.02 7.33 28.21
CA VAL A 202 -21.70 8.54 28.97
C VAL A 202 -23.04 9.12 29.47
N LYS A 203 -23.26 9.07 30.77
CA LYS A 203 -24.37 9.74 31.42
C LYS A 203 -24.15 11.24 31.42
#